data_f71a41d6df454667f12794ff94d274ce
#
_entry.id   f71a41d6df454667f12794ff94d274ce
#
_cell.length_a   1.000
_cell.length_b   1.000
_cell.length_c   1.000
_cell.angle_alpha   90.00
_cell.angle_beta   90.00
_cell.angle_gamma   90.00
#
_symmetry.space_group_name_H-M   'P 1'
#
loop_
_entity.id
_entity.type
_entity.pdbx_description
1 polymer ?
#
loop_
_entity_poly.entity_id
_entity_poly.type
_entity_poly.pdbx_seq_one_letter_code
_entity_poly.pdbx_strand_id
1 'polypeptide(L)'
;MENQLAKSTEERTFQYQDSLPSLPVPSLEESLKKYLESVKPFANKEEYKKTKEIVEKFQDGIGRKLHQKLLERAKGKRNWLEEWWLNCAYLDVRLSAQLNVNFAGPAPYIEHYWPPKEGTQLERGSICLWHNLNYWQLLRKEKVPVNKSGNSPLDMNQFRMLFSTCRIPGITRDSITNHFRTESEGHSPTHIVVLCRGRVFVFDVIHDGCLITPPEICRQLTYIHRKCHSEPDGPGIAALTSEERTQWAKAREYLISLDPENLTMLEKIQSSLLVYSIEDSSPHVTPEDYSQVTAAVLTGDPTVRWGDKSYNLISFSNGVFGCSCDHAPLDGMVMVNITHYVNEKIFENEGRWKGSEKVRDIPLPEELVFTVDDKILNDINQAEAQYLKQASDLQVVAYTFTSFGKKLTKKKMLHPDTFIQLALQLAYYRLHGRPGSCYETAMTRCFYHGRTETMRSCTAEALRWCQSMQDPSTGLLQRQQKMLQAFAKHNKMMKDFSAGKGFDRHLLGLLLIAKEEGLPIPELFTDPLFSKSGGGGNFVLSTSLVGYFKILGLVVPMVHNGYGFFYHITDDRFAVACSAWKSCPETDAEKLVLLVFQAFHDMMQLMNTAHL
;
A
#
# COMPACT_ATOMS: atom_id res chain seq x y z
N MET A 1 -15.64 8.61 -14.70
CA MET A 1 -14.31 9.10 -14.33
C MET A 1 -13.41 9.41 -15.53
N GLU A 2 -13.67 8.87 -16.72
CA GLU A 2 -12.86 9.09 -17.93
C GLU A 2 -12.83 10.54 -18.44
N ASN A 3 -13.78 11.38 -18.05
CA ASN A 3 -13.88 12.77 -18.52
C ASN A 3 -13.39 13.84 -17.53
N GLN A 4 -12.84 13.47 -16.36
CA GLN A 4 -12.43 14.45 -15.35
C GLN A 4 -10.99 14.94 -15.47
N LEU A 5 -10.12 14.21 -16.17
CA LEU A 5 -8.72 14.62 -16.39
C LEU A 5 -8.57 15.83 -17.35
N ALA A 6 -9.60 16.18 -18.08
CA ALA A 6 -9.56 17.21 -19.14
C ALA A 6 -10.37 18.49 -18.86
N LYS A 7 -11.05 18.65 -17.72
CA LYS A 7 -12.09 19.69 -17.57
C LYS A 7 -11.94 20.70 -16.43
N SER A 8 -10.86 20.78 -15.68
CA SER A 8 -10.73 21.83 -14.66
C SER A 8 -9.47 22.66 -14.84
N THR A 9 -9.53 23.74 -15.62
CA THR A 9 -8.45 24.74 -15.75
C THR A 9 -8.38 25.71 -14.56
N GLU A 10 -9.36 25.70 -13.66
CA GLU A 10 -9.48 26.63 -12.53
C GLU A 10 -9.31 25.97 -11.15
N GLU A 11 -9.58 24.67 -11.00
CA GLU A 11 -9.49 23.96 -9.72
C GLU A 11 -8.04 23.56 -9.39
N ARG A 12 -7.54 23.99 -8.22
CA ARG A 12 -6.19 23.66 -7.77
C ARG A 12 -6.17 22.38 -6.92
N THR A 13 -5.11 21.60 -7.02
CA THR A 13 -4.96 20.31 -6.34
C THR A 13 -5.22 20.38 -4.84
N PHE A 14 -4.68 21.40 -4.15
CA PHE A 14 -4.79 21.51 -2.68
C PHE A 14 -5.83 22.54 -2.22
N GLN A 15 -6.71 22.97 -3.12
CA GLN A 15 -7.66 24.06 -2.88
C GLN A 15 -8.59 23.82 -1.70
N TYR A 16 -9.02 22.57 -1.46
CA TYR A 16 -10.07 22.25 -0.49
C TYR A 16 -9.54 21.80 0.87
N GLN A 17 -8.22 21.75 1.06
CA GLN A 17 -7.63 21.18 2.29
C GLN A 17 -8.16 21.84 3.56
N ASP A 18 -8.21 23.17 3.59
CA ASP A 18 -8.66 23.91 4.78
C ASP A 18 -10.18 23.82 5.01
N SER A 19 -10.97 23.47 4.01
CA SER A 19 -12.42 23.35 4.10
C SER A 19 -12.92 21.94 4.43
N LEU A 20 -12.02 20.94 4.49
CA LEU A 20 -12.39 19.56 4.82
C LEU A 20 -12.89 19.45 6.26
N PRO A 21 -13.86 18.56 6.53
CA PRO A 21 -14.29 18.30 7.90
C PRO A 21 -13.18 17.76 8.78
N SER A 22 -13.20 18.07 10.06
CA SER A 22 -12.33 17.44 11.06
C SER A 22 -12.73 15.99 11.30
N LEU A 23 -11.75 15.13 11.59
CA LEU A 23 -12.02 13.74 11.94
C LEU A 23 -12.82 13.67 13.25
N PRO A 24 -14.02 13.07 13.25
CA PRO A 24 -14.83 12.96 14.46
C PRO A 24 -14.28 11.89 15.43
N VAL A 25 -14.56 12.05 16.71
CA VAL A 25 -14.42 11.00 17.71
C VAL A 25 -15.77 10.28 17.81
N PRO A 26 -15.84 8.97 17.56
CA PRO A 26 -17.09 8.21 17.70
C PRO A 26 -17.58 8.20 19.16
N SER A 27 -18.86 7.93 19.39
CA SER A 27 -19.34 7.71 20.76
C SER A 27 -18.78 6.40 21.34
N LEU A 28 -18.50 6.38 22.64
CA LEU A 28 -17.97 5.20 23.32
C LEU A 28 -18.95 4.01 23.21
N GLU A 29 -20.22 4.28 23.44
CA GLU A 29 -21.29 3.29 23.45
C GLU A 29 -21.43 2.61 22.06
N GLU A 30 -21.43 3.40 20.99
CA GLU A 30 -21.54 2.88 19.62
C GLU A 30 -20.30 2.09 19.22
N SER A 31 -19.10 2.55 19.61
CA SER A 31 -17.87 1.81 19.31
C SER A 31 -17.82 0.47 20.03
N LEU A 32 -18.18 0.41 21.30
CA LEU A 32 -18.21 -0.83 22.07
C LEU A 32 -19.29 -1.79 21.60
N LYS A 33 -20.45 -1.28 21.18
CA LYS A 33 -21.51 -2.08 20.57
C LYS A 33 -21.02 -2.73 19.27
N LYS A 34 -20.39 -1.96 18.38
CA LYS A 34 -19.81 -2.48 17.12
C LYS A 34 -18.69 -3.48 17.38
N TYR A 35 -17.86 -3.23 18.38
CA TYR A 35 -16.82 -4.18 18.79
C TYR A 35 -17.45 -5.51 19.23
N LEU A 36 -18.46 -5.52 20.10
CA LEU A 36 -19.16 -6.74 20.52
C LEU A 36 -19.81 -7.50 19.35
N GLU A 37 -20.34 -6.78 18.37
CA GLU A 37 -20.82 -7.40 17.12
C GLU A 37 -19.69 -8.09 16.34
N SER A 38 -18.52 -7.43 16.25
CA SER A 38 -17.38 -7.90 15.46
C SER A 38 -16.71 -9.16 16.02
N VAL A 39 -16.85 -9.42 17.31
CA VAL A 39 -16.24 -10.60 17.95
C VAL A 39 -17.10 -11.87 17.85
N LYS A 40 -18.40 -11.73 17.55
CA LYS A 40 -19.34 -12.87 17.49
C LYS A 40 -18.88 -14.02 16.60
N PRO A 41 -18.33 -13.82 15.39
CA PRO A 41 -17.89 -14.91 14.54
C PRO A 41 -16.77 -15.78 15.15
N PHE A 42 -16.03 -15.25 16.12
CA PHE A 42 -14.82 -15.85 16.69
C PHE A 42 -15.03 -16.44 18.09
N ALA A 43 -16.20 -16.22 18.68
CA ALA A 43 -16.49 -16.54 20.07
C ALA A 43 -17.48 -17.70 20.22
N ASN A 44 -17.22 -18.60 21.17
CA ASN A 44 -18.27 -19.45 21.71
C ASN A 44 -19.13 -18.66 22.71
N LYS A 45 -20.18 -19.28 23.25
CA LYS A 45 -21.13 -18.60 24.16
C LYS A 45 -20.49 -18.10 25.44
N GLU A 46 -19.56 -18.84 26.01
CA GLU A 46 -18.86 -18.47 27.25
C GLU A 46 -17.86 -17.34 27.02
N GLU A 47 -17.04 -17.45 25.98
CA GLU A 47 -16.10 -16.39 25.55
C GLU A 47 -16.84 -15.08 25.30
N TYR A 48 -17.96 -15.12 24.57
CA TYR A 48 -18.76 -13.94 24.27
C TYR A 48 -19.35 -13.31 25.54
N LYS A 49 -19.89 -14.14 26.45
CA LYS A 49 -20.45 -13.67 27.72
C LYS A 49 -19.38 -12.95 28.55
N LYS A 50 -18.20 -13.57 28.69
CA LYS A 50 -17.07 -12.98 29.42
C LYS A 50 -16.62 -11.66 28.78
N THR A 51 -16.45 -11.60 27.48
CA THR A 51 -16.07 -10.38 26.77
C THR A 51 -17.12 -9.29 26.93
N LYS A 52 -18.41 -9.64 26.90
CA LYS A 52 -19.50 -8.68 27.14
C LYS A 52 -19.41 -8.06 28.53
N GLU A 53 -19.16 -8.86 29.57
CA GLU A 53 -18.97 -8.38 30.94
C GLU A 53 -17.75 -7.45 31.05
N ILE A 54 -16.63 -7.78 30.38
CA ILE A 54 -15.43 -6.94 30.32
C ILE A 54 -15.74 -5.60 29.65
N VAL A 55 -16.47 -5.61 28.52
CA VAL A 55 -16.88 -4.41 27.79
C VAL A 55 -17.79 -3.50 28.62
N GLU A 56 -18.80 -4.08 29.29
CA GLU A 56 -19.72 -3.35 30.16
C GLU A 56 -18.95 -2.68 31.32
N LYS A 57 -18.07 -3.41 31.98
CA LYS A 57 -17.20 -2.88 33.04
C LYS A 57 -16.26 -1.78 32.51
N PHE A 58 -15.70 -1.94 31.32
CA PHE A 58 -14.89 -0.92 30.66
C PHE A 58 -15.71 0.34 30.37
N GLN A 59 -16.88 0.20 29.79
CA GLN A 59 -17.77 1.31 29.44
C GLN A 59 -18.15 2.15 30.66
N ASP A 60 -18.53 1.50 31.76
CA ASP A 60 -18.98 2.20 32.96
C ASP A 60 -17.84 2.72 33.88
N GLY A 61 -16.64 2.20 33.65
CA GLY A 61 -15.45 2.49 34.44
C GLY A 61 -14.39 3.32 33.72
N ILE A 62 -13.22 2.67 33.52
CA ILE A 62 -12.03 3.33 32.96
C ILE A 62 -12.26 3.83 31.54
N GLY A 63 -13.03 3.11 30.72
CA GLY A 63 -13.30 3.50 29.34
C GLY A 63 -13.94 4.87 29.22
N ARG A 64 -14.87 5.21 30.08
CA ARG A 64 -15.51 6.54 30.11
C ARG A 64 -14.51 7.64 30.42
N LYS A 65 -13.60 7.41 31.37
CA LYS A 65 -12.54 8.37 31.72
C LYS A 65 -11.55 8.56 30.56
N LEU A 66 -11.14 7.48 29.91
CA LEU A 66 -10.24 7.53 28.76
C LEU A 66 -10.91 8.24 27.58
N HIS A 67 -12.18 7.96 27.33
CA HIS A 67 -12.95 8.62 26.28
C HIS A 67 -13.07 10.13 26.52
N GLN A 68 -13.33 10.56 27.74
CA GLN A 68 -13.36 11.98 28.08
C GLN A 68 -12.00 12.67 27.78
N LYS A 69 -10.89 12.03 28.16
CA LYS A 69 -9.54 12.52 27.84
C LYS A 69 -9.27 12.57 26.35
N LEU A 70 -9.77 11.59 25.58
CA LEU A 70 -9.67 11.61 24.13
C LEU A 70 -10.45 12.77 23.52
N LEU A 71 -11.66 13.06 24.02
CA LEU A 71 -12.44 14.21 23.59
C LEU A 71 -11.72 15.54 23.88
N GLU A 72 -11.07 15.65 25.04
CA GLU A 72 -10.26 16.82 25.39
C GLU A 72 -9.05 16.96 24.47
N ARG A 73 -8.32 15.87 24.19
CA ARG A 73 -7.22 15.86 23.23
C ARG A 73 -7.65 16.26 21.82
N ALA A 74 -8.83 15.84 21.39
CA ALA A 74 -9.37 16.15 20.07
C ALA A 74 -9.77 17.63 19.90
N LYS A 75 -10.01 18.35 21.01
CA LYS A 75 -10.29 19.80 20.95
C LYS A 75 -9.13 20.54 20.30
N GLY A 76 -9.42 21.35 19.31
CA GLY A 76 -8.41 22.14 18.60
C GLY A 76 -7.56 21.35 17.59
N LYS A 77 -7.81 20.06 17.43
CA LYS A 77 -7.17 19.24 16.40
C LYS A 77 -8.15 18.92 15.27
N ARG A 78 -7.72 19.11 14.04
CA ARG A 78 -8.53 18.75 12.87
C ARG A 78 -8.55 17.23 12.63
N ASN A 79 -7.48 16.56 13.04
CA ASN A 79 -7.38 15.10 13.02
C ASN A 79 -6.66 14.64 14.30
N TRP A 80 -7.41 14.11 15.24
CA TRP A 80 -6.88 13.65 16.53
C TRP A 80 -6.02 12.39 16.43
N LEU A 81 -6.15 11.64 15.33
CA LEU A 81 -5.50 10.35 15.11
C LEU A 81 -4.18 10.48 14.35
N GLU A 82 -3.99 11.52 13.55
CA GLU A 82 -2.93 11.64 12.52
C GLU A 82 -1.53 11.27 13.05
N GLU A 83 -1.10 11.92 14.11
CA GLU A 83 0.22 11.69 14.71
C GLU A 83 0.33 10.29 15.31
N TRP A 84 -0.66 9.87 16.07
CA TRP A 84 -0.69 8.54 16.68
C TRP A 84 -0.66 7.43 15.65
N TRP A 85 -1.45 7.58 14.57
CA TRP A 85 -1.48 6.57 13.51
C TRP A 85 -0.14 6.47 12.79
N LEU A 86 0.45 7.60 12.42
CA LEU A 86 1.76 7.65 11.80
C LEU A 86 2.83 6.96 12.66
N ASN A 87 2.84 7.26 13.96
CA ASN A 87 3.81 6.67 14.89
C ASN A 87 3.54 5.18 15.11
N CYS A 88 2.34 4.80 15.55
CA CYS A 88 2.03 3.42 15.94
C CYS A 88 2.02 2.44 14.76
N ALA A 89 1.48 2.85 13.63
CA ALA A 89 1.37 1.97 12.47
C ALA A 89 2.67 1.82 11.70
N TYR A 90 3.54 2.84 11.73
CA TYR A 90 4.71 2.90 10.85
C TYR A 90 6.02 3.23 11.56
N LEU A 91 6.13 4.41 12.21
CA LEU A 91 7.44 4.92 12.64
C LEU A 91 8.01 4.21 13.88
N ASP A 92 7.17 3.64 14.73
CA ASP A 92 7.57 2.84 15.90
C ASP A 92 7.88 1.38 15.53
N VAL A 93 7.49 0.92 14.35
CA VAL A 93 7.80 -0.44 13.87
C VAL A 93 9.30 -0.58 13.69
N ARG A 94 9.90 -1.59 14.34
CA ARG A 94 11.36 -1.82 14.29
C ARG A 94 11.79 -2.88 13.29
N LEU A 95 10.84 -3.66 12.76
CA LEU A 95 11.09 -4.62 11.68
C LEU A 95 11.57 -3.89 10.41
N SER A 96 12.28 -4.61 9.54
CA SER A 96 12.63 -4.10 8.21
C SER A 96 11.41 -3.47 7.52
N ALA A 97 11.47 -2.18 7.19
CA ALA A 97 10.37 -1.47 6.57
C ALA A 97 10.12 -1.95 5.14
N GLN A 98 11.18 -2.23 4.40
CA GLN A 98 11.11 -2.57 2.98
C GLN A 98 10.20 -3.78 2.70
N LEU A 99 10.17 -4.78 3.58
CA LEU A 99 9.32 -5.96 3.42
C LEU A 99 8.07 -5.91 4.31
N ASN A 100 8.19 -5.43 5.56
CA ASN A 100 7.13 -5.54 6.55
C ASN A 100 6.19 -4.31 6.63
N VAL A 101 6.58 -3.18 6.07
CA VAL A 101 5.78 -1.93 6.08
C VAL A 101 5.40 -1.49 4.68
N ASN A 102 6.35 -1.52 3.75
CA ASN A 102 6.17 -1.02 2.40
C ASN A 102 5.14 -1.84 1.62
N PHE A 103 4.54 -1.20 0.64
CA PHE A 103 3.74 -1.88 -0.37
C PHE A 103 4.44 -1.78 -1.73
N ALA A 104 4.12 -2.70 -2.61
CA ALA A 104 4.68 -2.75 -3.96
C ALA A 104 3.62 -3.18 -4.96
N GLY A 105 3.84 -2.87 -6.23
CA GLY A 105 2.95 -3.31 -7.28
C GLY A 105 3.59 -3.26 -8.66
N PRO A 106 3.23 -4.19 -9.54
CA PRO A 106 3.63 -4.18 -10.94
C PRO A 106 2.89 -3.08 -11.71
N ALA A 107 3.52 -2.54 -12.73
CA ALA A 107 2.83 -1.71 -13.71
C ALA A 107 1.82 -2.56 -14.52
N PRO A 108 0.73 -1.94 -15.03
CA PRO A 108 -0.21 -2.63 -15.90
C PRO A 108 0.48 -3.22 -17.16
N TYR A 109 0.02 -4.38 -17.58
CA TYR A 109 0.45 -4.98 -18.83
C TYR A 109 -0.15 -4.23 -20.03
N ILE A 110 0.72 -3.72 -20.90
CA ILE A 110 0.33 -2.94 -22.09
C ILE A 110 0.53 -3.83 -23.33
N GLU A 111 -0.47 -4.66 -23.63
CA GLU A 111 -0.40 -5.70 -24.65
C GLU A 111 0.00 -5.19 -26.05
N HIS A 112 -0.54 -4.05 -26.47
CA HIS A 112 -0.38 -3.56 -27.83
C HIS A 112 0.93 -2.83 -28.08
N TYR A 113 1.54 -2.25 -27.04
CA TYR A 113 2.68 -1.36 -27.24
C TYR A 113 3.96 -1.82 -26.54
N TRP A 114 3.84 -2.41 -25.34
CA TRP A 114 4.99 -2.79 -24.52
C TRP A 114 4.91 -4.22 -23.98
N PRO A 115 4.76 -5.24 -24.86
CA PRO A 115 4.93 -6.61 -24.39
C PRO A 115 6.35 -6.81 -23.84
N PRO A 116 6.57 -7.69 -22.88
CA PRO A 116 7.91 -7.97 -22.36
C PRO A 116 8.90 -8.29 -23.50
N LYS A 117 10.02 -7.58 -23.54
CA LYS A 117 11.06 -7.75 -24.57
C LYS A 117 12.41 -7.31 -24.02
N GLU A 118 13.39 -8.24 -24.05
CA GLU A 118 14.77 -7.94 -23.65
C GLU A 118 15.37 -6.78 -24.45
N GLY A 119 16.22 -6.02 -23.78
CA GLY A 119 16.92 -4.87 -24.38
C GLY A 119 16.10 -3.59 -24.50
N THR A 120 14.87 -3.55 -23.95
CA THR A 120 14.00 -2.38 -24.02
C THR A 120 13.96 -1.54 -22.73
N GLN A 121 14.68 -1.97 -21.70
CA GLN A 121 14.66 -1.36 -20.37
C GLN A 121 14.95 0.14 -20.36
N LEU A 122 16.04 0.56 -21.03
CA LEU A 122 16.50 1.94 -20.97
C LEU A 122 15.62 2.89 -21.81
N GLU A 123 15.21 2.45 -23.00
CA GLU A 123 14.33 3.24 -23.85
C GLU A 123 12.94 3.39 -23.24
N ARG A 124 12.30 2.29 -22.87
CA ARG A 124 10.99 2.33 -22.19
C ARG A 124 11.07 3.06 -20.85
N GLY A 125 12.16 2.85 -20.10
CA GLY A 125 12.42 3.51 -18.84
C GLY A 125 12.49 5.02 -18.96
N SER A 126 13.11 5.53 -20.03
CA SER A 126 13.20 6.97 -20.28
C SER A 126 11.83 7.61 -20.53
N ILE A 127 10.97 6.92 -21.27
CA ILE A 127 9.59 7.36 -21.55
C ILE A 127 8.73 7.29 -20.26
N CYS A 128 8.80 6.17 -19.54
CA CYS A 128 8.07 5.98 -18.29
C CYS A 128 8.47 7.04 -17.25
N LEU A 129 9.78 7.24 -17.07
CA LEU A 129 10.30 8.24 -16.12
C LEU A 129 9.87 9.65 -16.51
N TRP A 130 9.92 9.99 -17.79
CA TRP A 130 9.49 11.30 -18.27
C TRP A 130 8.02 11.60 -17.95
N HIS A 131 7.11 10.62 -18.11
CA HIS A 131 5.71 10.79 -17.72
C HIS A 131 5.54 10.92 -16.20
N ASN A 132 6.33 10.21 -15.40
CA ASN A 132 6.36 10.40 -13.93
C ASN A 132 6.80 11.83 -13.57
N LEU A 133 7.82 12.36 -14.23
CA LEU A 133 8.31 13.71 -14.01
C LEU A 133 7.31 14.80 -14.46
N ASN A 134 6.55 14.55 -15.53
CA ASN A 134 5.43 15.42 -15.89
C ASN A 134 4.35 15.46 -14.81
N TYR A 135 4.03 14.30 -14.21
CA TYR A 135 3.09 14.26 -13.08
C TYR A 135 3.59 15.06 -11.89
N TRP A 136 4.90 14.98 -11.58
CA TRP A 136 5.53 15.83 -10.58
C TRP A 136 5.37 17.32 -10.89
N GLN A 137 5.58 17.74 -12.14
CA GLN A 137 5.33 19.13 -12.54
C GLN A 137 3.88 19.54 -12.40
N LEU A 138 2.92 18.66 -12.72
CA LEU A 138 1.51 18.92 -12.50
C LEU A 138 1.18 19.11 -11.01
N LEU A 139 1.78 18.33 -10.13
CA LEU A 139 1.64 18.51 -8.67
C LEU A 139 2.20 19.85 -8.23
N ARG A 140 3.39 20.23 -8.70
CA ARG A 140 3.99 21.52 -8.37
C ARG A 140 3.14 22.72 -8.83
N LYS A 141 2.49 22.59 -9.97
CA LYS A 141 1.58 23.59 -10.54
C LYS A 141 0.15 23.51 -9.98
N GLU A 142 -0.09 22.59 -9.06
CA GLU A 142 -1.44 22.28 -8.53
C GLU A 142 -2.46 21.99 -9.64
N LYS A 143 -2.07 21.24 -10.67
CA LYS A 143 -2.90 20.86 -11.82
C LYS A 143 -3.32 19.38 -11.82
N VAL A 144 -2.91 18.60 -10.81
CA VAL A 144 -3.46 17.26 -10.60
C VAL A 144 -4.90 17.41 -10.13
N PRO A 145 -5.87 16.75 -10.78
CA PRO A 145 -7.28 16.85 -10.39
C PRO A 145 -7.52 16.42 -8.94
N VAL A 146 -8.38 17.16 -8.25
CA VAL A 146 -8.81 16.81 -6.89
C VAL A 146 -9.57 15.49 -6.94
N ASN A 147 -9.20 14.55 -6.09
CA ASN A 147 -9.98 13.33 -5.91
C ASN A 147 -11.32 13.66 -5.24
N LYS A 148 -12.40 13.05 -5.70
CA LYS A 148 -13.75 13.29 -5.20
C LYS A 148 -14.52 11.99 -4.96
N SER A 149 -15.37 12.00 -3.94
CA SER A 149 -16.41 11.00 -3.74
C SER A 149 -17.74 11.64 -4.10
N GLY A 150 -18.33 11.24 -5.22
CA GLY A 150 -19.41 12.02 -5.83
C GLY A 150 -18.93 13.44 -6.16
N ASN A 151 -19.57 14.45 -5.58
CA ASN A 151 -19.18 15.85 -5.75
C ASN A 151 -18.31 16.38 -4.58
N SER A 152 -18.09 15.59 -3.54
CA SER A 152 -17.35 16.02 -2.35
C SER A 152 -15.86 15.82 -2.52
N PRO A 153 -15.02 16.85 -2.29
CA PRO A 153 -13.58 16.72 -2.38
C PRO A 153 -13.03 15.81 -1.29
N LEU A 154 -11.96 15.09 -1.63
CA LEU A 154 -11.18 14.27 -0.70
C LEU A 154 -9.89 14.96 -0.33
N ASP A 155 -9.33 14.60 0.80
CA ASP A 155 -8.03 15.08 1.23
C ASP A 155 -6.94 14.73 0.21
N MET A 156 -6.11 15.72 -0.14
CA MET A 156 -5.01 15.60 -1.11
C MET A 156 -3.63 15.69 -0.47
N ASN A 157 -3.54 15.79 0.87
CA ASN A 157 -2.26 16.01 1.55
C ASN A 157 -1.23 14.92 1.25
N GLN A 158 -1.64 13.67 1.10
CA GLN A 158 -0.73 12.56 0.81
C GLN A 158 -0.01 12.72 -0.55
N PHE A 159 -0.58 13.46 -1.50
CA PHE A 159 0.07 13.77 -2.79
C PHE A 159 1.33 14.63 -2.62
N ARG A 160 1.42 15.39 -1.54
CA ARG A 160 2.64 16.14 -1.19
C ARG A 160 3.79 15.22 -0.77
N MET A 161 3.48 13.99 -0.38
CA MET A 161 4.43 13.00 0.14
C MET A 161 4.97 12.04 -0.93
N LEU A 162 4.46 12.13 -2.17
CA LEU A 162 4.86 11.22 -3.25
C LEU A 162 6.30 11.42 -3.68
N PHE A 163 6.69 12.67 -3.92
CA PHE A 163 8.03 13.05 -4.34
C PHE A 163 8.81 13.71 -3.22
N SER A 164 10.14 13.60 -3.28
CA SER A 164 11.07 14.27 -2.36
C SER A 164 10.81 13.98 -0.88
N THR A 165 10.37 12.77 -0.59
CA THR A 165 10.03 12.31 0.76
C THR A 165 10.81 11.06 1.11
N CYS A 166 11.38 11.04 2.30
CA CYS A 166 12.18 9.91 2.77
C CYS A 166 11.99 9.69 4.27
N ARG A 167 11.89 8.42 4.65
CA ARG A 167 11.95 7.98 6.04
C ARG A 167 13.39 8.01 6.53
N ILE A 168 13.61 8.50 7.73
CA ILE A 168 14.92 8.55 8.37
C ILE A 168 14.91 7.59 9.55
N PRO A 169 15.85 6.63 9.63
CA PRO A 169 15.87 5.68 10.72
C PRO A 169 16.27 6.35 12.03
N GLY A 170 15.55 6.06 13.09
CA GLY A 170 15.87 6.44 14.46
C GLY A 170 16.07 5.22 15.35
N ILE A 171 16.68 5.40 16.51
CA ILE A 171 17.00 4.28 17.43
C ILE A 171 15.71 3.64 17.98
N THR A 172 14.72 4.45 18.35
CA THR A 172 13.43 3.97 18.91
C THR A 172 12.24 4.28 18.03
N ARG A 173 12.32 5.36 17.26
CA ARG A 173 11.29 5.83 16.34
C ARG A 173 11.94 6.49 15.15
N ASP A 174 11.42 6.21 13.97
CA ASP A 174 11.83 6.88 12.75
C ASP A 174 11.16 8.26 12.61
N SER A 175 11.65 9.04 11.67
CA SER A 175 11.04 10.31 11.25
C SER A 175 10.87 10.34 9.74
N ILE A 176 10.17 11.36 9.22
CA ILE A 176 9.97 11.59 7.79
C ILE A 176 10.49 12.98 7.46
N THR A 177 11.25 13.09 6.36
CA THR A 177 11.59 14.36 5.74
C THR A 177 10.81 14.53 4.44
N ASN A 178 10.31 15.73 4.18
CA ASN A 178 9.62 16.08 2.95
C ASN A 178 10.15 17.41 2.41
N HIS A 179 10.64 17.38 1.18
CA HIS A 179 11.20 18.55 0.49
C HIS A 179 10.33 19.03 -0.67
N PHE A 180 9.17 18.41 -0.87
CA PHE A 180 8.24 18.85 -1.91
C PHE A 180 7.70 20.26 -1.62
N ARG A 181 7.66 21.08 -2.66
CA ARG A 181 7.05 22.42 -2.64
C ARG A 181 6.26 22.61 -3.93
N THR A 182 5.10 23.25 -3.85
CA THR A 182 4.43 23.78 -5.04
C THR A 182 5.21 24.97 -5.59
N GLU A 183 4.95 25.39 -6.83
CA GLU A 183 5.63 26.55 -7.41
C GLU A 183 5.42 27.81 -6.57
N SER A 184 4.23 28.01 -6.01
CA SER A 184 3.91 29.15 -5.15
C SER A 184 4.60 29.10 -3.78
N GLU A 185 4.98 27.93 -3.31
CA GLU A 185 5.68 27.73 -2.03
C GLU A 185 7.20 27.89 -2.16
N GLY A 186 7.75 27.85 -3.37
CA GLY A 186 9.16 28.08 -3.64
C GLY A 186 9.90 26.92 -4.29
N HIS A 187 11.20 26.85 -4.03
CA HIS A 187 12.07 25.85 -4.63
C HIS A 187 11.78 24.44 -4.12
N SER A 188 11.88 23.49 -5.03
CA SER A 188 11.84 22.05 -4.76
C SER A 188 13.08 21.40 -5.36
N PRO A 189 13.61 20.31 -4.79
CA PRO A 189 14.66 19.52 -5.43
C PRO A 189 14.23 19.08 -6.83
N THR A 190 15.19 18.98 -7.75
CA THR A 190 14.95 18.67 -9.17
C THR A 190 15.80 17.50 -9.67
N HIS A 191 16.37 16.72 -8.76
CA HIS A 191 17.22 15.59 -9.10
C HIS A 191 16.55 14.26 -8.75
N ILE A 192 16.94 13.22 -9.46
CA ILE A 192 16.60 11.83 -9.14
C ILE A 192 17.85 11.05 -8.75
N VAL A 193 17.63 9.97 -8.01
CA VAL A 193 18.64 8.95 -7.71
C VAL A 193 18.40 7.75 -8.61
N VAL A 194 19.47 7.18 -9.17
CA VAL A 194 19.44 5.92 -9.93
C VAL A 194 20.33 4.92 -9.21
N LEU A 195 19.77 3.75 -8.94
CA LEU A 195 20.48 2.60 -8.36
C LEU A 195 20.69 1.54 -9.44
N CYS A 196 21.94 1.11 -9.59
CA CYS A 196 22.34 0.10 -10.55
C CYS A 196 23.51 -0.70 -9.99
N ARG A 197 23.40 -2.02 -9.91
CA ARG A 197 24.45 -2.93 -9.45
C ARG A 197 25.17 -2.48 -8.18
N GLY A 198 24.39 -2.07 -7.17
CA GLY A 198 24.93 -1.63 -5.88
C GLY A 198 25.60 -0.27 -5.88
N ARG A 199 25.55 0.47 -6.99
CA ARG A 199 26.10 1.82 -7.17
C ARG A 199 25.00 2.87 -7.17
N VAL A 200 25.30 4.07 -6.74
CA VAL A 200 24.35 5.18 -6.58
C VAL A 200 24.73 6.32 -7.50
N PHE A 201 23.79 6.79 -8.31
CA PHE A 201 23.99 7.91 -9.23
C PHE A 201 22.90 8.97 -9.03
N VAL A 202 23.24 10.22 -9.35
CA VAL A 202 22.34 11.37 -9.29
C VAL A 202 22.45 12.16 -10.58
N PHE A 203 21.34 12.64 -11.12
CA PHE A 203 21.33 13.66 -12.15
C PHE A 203 20.10 14.57 -12.02
N ASP A 204 20.25 15.79 -12.50
CA ASP A 204 19.18 16.78 -12.54
C ASP A 204 18.23 16.50 -13.71
N VAL A 205 16.93 16.63 -13.49
CA VAL A 205 15.91 16.43 -14.51
C VAL A 205 15.43 17.76 -15.12
N ILE A 206 15.94 18.88 -14.63
CA ILE A 206 15.70 20.21 -15.19
C ILE A 206 17.00 20.72 -15.82
N HIS A 207 16.95 21.13 -17.07
CA HIS A 207 18.05 21.79 -17.77
C HIS A 207 17.50 22.97 -18.57
N ASP A 208 18.12 24.13 -18.42
CA ASP A 208 17.64 25.39 -19.01
C ASP A 208 16.15 25.69 -18.71
N GLY A 209 15.73 25.41 -17.47
CA GLY A 209 14.36 25.66 -17.01
C GLY A 209 13.31 24.67 -17.50
N CYS A 210 13.70 23.64 -18.26
CA CYS A 210 12.79 22.65 -18.83
C CYS A 210 13.15 21.23 -18.38
N LEU A 211 12.14 20.34 -18.30
CA LEU A 211 12.39 18.91 -18.15
C LEU A 211 13.29 18.40 -19.28
N ILE A 212 14.25 17.56 -18.93
CA ILE A 212 15.01 16.79 -19.91
C ILE A 212 14.08 15.78 -20.61
N THR A 213 14.28 15.61 -21.92
CA THR A 213 13.43 14.80 -22.77
C THR A 213 13.74 13.30 -22.63
N PRO A 214 12.86 12.38 -23.08
CA PRO A 214 13.16 10.96 -23.12
C PRO A 214 14.48 10.59 -23.79
N PRO A 215 14.89 11.14 -24.97
CA PRO A 215 16.22 10.88 -25.52
C PRO A 215 17.35 11.32 -24.58
N GLU A 216 17.22 12.43 -23.89
CA GLU A 216 18.18 12.91 -22.90
C GLU A 216 18.22 12.01 -21.66
N ILE A 217 17.06 11.62 -21.13
CA ILE A 217 16.98 10.66 -20.03
C ILE A 217 17.62 9.33 -20.44
N CYS A 218 17.33 8.84 -21.66
CA CYS A 218 17.90 7.61 -22.17
C CYS A 218 19.43 7.66 -22.24
N ARG A 219 20.00 8.80 -22.64
CA ARG A 219 21.45 9.04 -22.59
C ARG A 219 22.00 8.90 -21.18
N GLN A 220 21.34 9.51 -20.18
CA GLN A 220 21.76 9.44 -18.78
C GLN A 220 21.69 8.00 -18.25
N LEU A 221 20.60 7.31 -18.49
CA LEU A 221 20.43 5.91 -18.05
C LEU A 221 21.41 4.97 -18.78
N THR A 222 21.66 5.20 -20.06
CA THR A 222 22.65 4.42 -20.84
C THR A 222 24.07 4.61 -20.31
N TYR A 223 24.44 5.84 -19.94
CA TYR A 223 25.74 6.11 -19.31
C TYR A 223 25.90 5.30 -18.02
N ILE A 224 24.90 5.36 -17.12
CA ILE A 224 24.93 4.64 -15.85
C ILE A 224 25.01 3.13 -16.09
N HIS A 225 24.15 2.60 -16.97
CA HIS A 225 24.10 1.17 -17.28
C HIS A 225 25.43 0.66 -17.83
N ARG A 226 26.02 1.36 -18.81
CA ARG A 226 27.31 0.99 -19.38
C ARG A 226 28.43 1.01 -18.34
N LYS A 227 28.48 2.06 -17.52
CA LYS A 227 29.49 2.17 -16.46
C LYS A 227 29.38 1.01 -15.47
N CYS A 228 28.17 0.68 -15.00
CA CYS A 228 27.95 -0.42 -14.07
C CYS A 228 28.26 -1.80 -14.64
N HIS A 229 28.09 -1.99 -15.96
CA HIS A 229 28.40 -3.27 -16.62
C HIS A 229 29.86 -3.40 -17.07
N SER A 230 30.62 -2.31 -17.11
CA SER A 230 32.06 -2.30 -17.45
C SER A 230 32.97 -2.27 -16.24
N GLU A 231 32.45 -1.96 -15.05
CA GLU A 231 33.17 -1.85 -13.80
C GLU A 231 32.61 -2.84 -12.76
N PRO A 232 33.34 -3.15 -11.68
CA PRO A 232 32.83 -3.98 -10.60
C PRO A 232 31.56 -3.42 -9.96
N ASP A 233 30.73 -4.31 -9.40
CA ASP A 233 29.57 -3.91 -8.63
C ASP A 233 29.96 -2.99 -7.47
N GLY A 234 29.07 -2.06 -7.12
CA GLY A 234 29.27 -1.18 -5.98
C GLY A 234 29.06 -1.90 -4.64
N PRO A 235 29.31 -1.21 -3.53
CA PRO A 235 29.22 -1.80 -2.19
C PRO A 235 27.79 -2.22 -1.80
N GLY A 236 26.75 -1.69 -2.48
CA GLY A 236 25.37 -2.01 -2.17
C GLY A 236 24.83 -1.26 -0.94
N ILE A 237 25.23 -0.02 -0.74
CA ILE A 237 24.85 0.79 0.43
C ILE A 237 23.34 0.84 0.65
N ALA A 238 22.54 0.79 -0.42
CA ALA A 238 21.08 0.79 -0.36
C ALA A 238 20.51 -0.39 0.44
N ALA A 239 21.21 -1.54 0.48
CA ALA A 239 20.78 -2.71 1.25
C ALA A 239 20.65 -2.43 2.75
N LEU A 240 21.36 -1.43 3.29
CA LEU A 240 21.21 -1.02 4.69
C LEU A 240 19.78 -0.54 5.01
N THR A 241 19.04 -0.01 4.04
CA THR A 241 17.63 0.39 4.23
C THR A 241 16.70 -0.81 4.39
N SER A 242 17.15 -2.02 4.08
CA SER A 242 16.39 -3.26 4.27
C SER A 242 16.62 -3.92 5.62
N GLU A 243 17.51 -3.36 6.45
CA GLU A 243 17.82 -3.87 7.78
C GLU A 243 16.70 -3.55 8.79
N GLU A 244 16.70 -4.23 9.94
CA GLU A 244 15.91 -3.85 11.10
C GLU A 244 16.19 -2.38 11.45
N ARG A 245 15.16 -1.63 11.83
CA ARG A 245 15.21 -0.16 11.88
C ARG A 245 16.27 0.37 12.86
N THR A 246 16.39 -0.22 14.03
CA THR A 246 17.37 0.20 15.03
C THR A 246 18.80 -0.12 14.56
N GLN A 247 19.02 -1.25 13.90
CA GLN A 247 20.33 -1.60 13.34
C GLN A 247 20.69 -0.67 12.17
N TRP A 248 19.73 -0.36 11.30
CA TRP A 248 19.96 0.63 10.24
C TRP A 248 20.30 2.00 10.82
N ALA A 249 19.59 2.45 11.85
CA ALA A 249 19.88 3.72 12.51
C ALA A 249 21.33 3.75 13.05
N LYS A 250 21.78 2.70 13.70
CA LYS A 250 23.16 2.59 14.20
C LYS A 250 24.19 2.55 13.07
N ALA A 251 23.94 1.77 12.02
CA ALA A 251 24.82 1.72 10.85
C ALA A 251 24.92 3.07 10.15
N ARG A 252 23.80 3.80 10.05
CA ARG A 252 23.77 5.16 9.48
C ARG A 252 24.59 6.14 10.29
N GLU A 253 24.45 6.16 11.61
CA GLU A 253 25.25 7.03 12.49
C GLU A 253 26.75 6.72 12.33
N TYR A 254 27.11 5.45 12.29
CA TYR A 254 28.50 5.04 12.09
C TYR A 254 29.02 5.45 10.70
N LEU A 255 28.24 5.22 9.63
CA LEU A 255 28.57 5.63 8.26
C LEU A 255 28.86 7.14 8.18
N ILE A 256 28.02 7.96 8.81
CA ILE A 256 28.18 9.41 8.88
C ILE A 256 29.47 9.77 9.63
N SER A 257 29.83 9.02 10.67
CA SER A 257 31.04 9.26 11.45
C SER A 257 32.34 9.00 10.70
N LEU A 258 32.30 8.16 9.66
CA LEU A 258 33.48 7.83 8.84
C LEU A 258 33.94 9.00 7.98
N ASP A 259 32.99 9.76 7.43
CA ASP A 259 33.26 10.87 6.52
C ASP A 259 32.04 11.81 6.47
N PRO A 260 32.21 13.12 6.72
CA PRO A 260 31.12 14.08 6.61
C PRO A 260 30.42 14.10 5.23
N GLU A 261 31.13 13.76 4.15
CA GLU A 261 30.55 13.67 2.80
C GLU A 261 29.51 12.55 2.70
N ASN A 262 29.59 11.52 3.53
CA ASN A 262 28.57 10.48 3.58
C ASN A 262 27.19 11.05 3.97
N LEU A 263 27.14 12.01 4.89
CA LEU A 263 25.88 12.70 5.23
C LEU A 263 25.35 13.51 4.05
N THR A 264 26.21 14.27 3.38
CA THR A 264 25.85 15.05 2.19
C THR A 264 25.21 14.17 1.10
N MET A 265 25.81 12.99 0.86
CA MET A 265 25.26 12.02 -0.11
C MET A 265 23.93 11.41 0.34
N LEU A 266 23.78 11.08 1.63
CA LEU A 266 22.51 10.61 2.19
C LEU A 266 21.41 11.67 2.04
N GLU A 267 21.71 12.94 2.30
CA GLU A 267 20.77 14.06 2.14
C GLU A 267 20.37 14.26 0.68
N LYS A 268 21.28 14.08 -0.29
CA LYS A 268 20.95 14.06 -1.72
C LYS A 268 19.95 12.95 -2.07
N ILE A 269 20.14 11.75 -1.52
CA ILE A 269 19.20 10.64 -1.73
C ILE A 269 17.85 10.97 -1.10
N GLN A 270 17.83 11.44 0.14
CA GLN A 270 16.61 11.75 0.90
C GLN A 270 15.76 12.83 0.23
N SER A 271 16.40 13.86 -0.33
CA SER A 271 15.71 14.98 -1.00
C SER A 271 15.37 14.73 -2.47
N SER A 272 15.91 13.68 -3.09
CA SER A 272 15.63 13.34 -4.50
C SER A 272 14.15 13.15 -4.76
N LEU A 273 13.70 13.44 -5.98
CA LEU A 273 12.29 13.29 -6.38
C LEU A 273 11.81 11.86 -6.17
N LEU A 274 12.57 10.88 -6.65
CA LEU A 274 12.33 9.46 -6.53
C LEU A 274 13.64 8.70 -6.68
N VAL A 275 13.60 7.41 -6.39
CA VAL A 275 14.67 6.46 -6.73
C VAL A 275 14.24 5.66 -7.95
N TYR A 276 15.10 5.61 -8.96
CA TYR A 276 14.93 4.78 -10.14
C TYR A 276 15.87 3.57 -10.06
N SER A 277 15.31 2.37 -10.10
CA SER A 277 16.06 1.12 -9.99
C SER A 277 16.24 0.48 -11.36
N ILE A 278 17.48 0.20 -11.73
CA ILE A 278 17.81 -0.60 -12.92
C ILE A 278 18.12 -2.03 -12.44
N GLU A 279 17.21 -2.96 -12.70
CA GLU A 279 17.39 -4.37 -12.37
C GLU A 279 17.75 -5.19 -13.59
N ASP A 280 18.65 -6.15 -13.39
CA ASP A 280 19.10 -7.06 -14.46
C ASP A 280 18.16 -8.26 -14.67
N SER A 281 17.22 -8.49 -13.75
CA SER A 281 16.24 -9.59 -13.85
C SER A 281 15.15 -9.32 -14.87
N SER A 282 14.51 -10.40 -15.32
CA SER A 282 13.45 -10.41 -16.34
C SER A 282 12.24 -11.20 -15.83
N PRO A 283 11.43 -10.65 -14.91
CA PRO A 283 10.28 -11.37 -14.41
C PRO A 283 9.26 -11.62 -15.53
N HIS A 284 8.73 -12.84 -15.56
CA HIS A 284 7.66 -13.20 -16.48
C HIS A 284 6.36 -12.50 -16.10
N VAL A 285 5.60 -12.04 -17.09
CA VAL A 285 4.27 -11.48 -16.91
C VAL A 285 3.40 -11.73 -18.14
N THR A 286 2.14 -12.08 -17.91
CA THR A 286 1.07 -12.13 -18.91
C THR A 286 -0.15 -11.37 -18.37
N PRO A 287 -1.16 -11.05 -19.20
CA PRO A 287 -2.39 -10.43 -18.69
C PRO A 287 -3.12 -11.25 -17.62
N GLU A 288 -2.92 -12.56 -17.59
CA GLU A 288 -3.56 -13.50 -16.65
C GLU A 288 -2.71 -13.80 -15.42
N ASP A 289 -1.38 -13.65 -15.51
CA ASP A 289 -0.43 -14.02 -14.46
C ASP A 289 0.61 -12.93 -14.22
N TYR A 290 0.50 -12.25 -13.07
CA TYR A 290 1.42 -11.23 -12.59
C TYR A 290 2.30 -11.74 -11.44
N SER A 291 2.32 -13.03 -11.15
CA SER A 291 2.95 -13.57 -9.93
C SER A 291 4.44 -13.24 -9.84
N GLN A 292 5.21 -13.49 -10.91
CA GLN A 292 6.65 -13.26 -10.88
C GLN A 292 7.02 -11.78 -10.78
N VAL A 293 6.38 -10.92 -11.55
CA VAL A 293 6.65 -9.48 -11.49
C VAL A 293 6.22 -8.86 -10.18
N THR A 294 5.09 -9.31 -9.60
CA THR A 294 4.63 -8.85 -8.28
C THR A 294 5.62 -9.27 -7.19
N ALA A 295 6.09 -10.51 -7.23
CA ALA A 295 7.16 -10.97 -6.33
C ALA A 295 8.44 -10.15 -6.49
N ALA A 296 8.88 -9.89 -7.72
CA ALA A 296 10.10 -9.15 -8.00
C ALA A 296 10.06 -7.70 -7.50
N VAL A 297 8.92 -7.01 -7.60
CA VAL A 297 8.79 -5.64 -7.09
C VAL A 297 8.68 -5.59 -5.58
N LEU A 298 8.10 -6.60 -4.95
CA LEU A 298 7.94 -6.66 -3.50
C LEU A 298 9.21 -7.18 -2.79
N THR A 299 9.92 -8.14 -3.39
CA THR A 299 11.02 -8.88 -2.77
C THR A 299 12.31 -8.87 -3.62
N GLY A 300 12.52 -7.86 -4.43
CA GLY A 300 13.66 -7.76 -5.34
C GLY A 300 15.00 -7.48 -4.64
N ASP A 301 16.02 -7.22 -5.46
CA ASP A 301 17.39 -6.96 -4.98
C ASP A 301 17.47 -5.73 -4.07
N PRO A 302 17.82 -5.88 -2.79
CA PRO A 302 17.88 -4.76 -1.85
C PRO A 302 19.02 -3.78 -2.15
N THR A 303 20.03 -4.16 -2.93
CA THR A 303 21.14 -3.27 -3.31
C THR A 303 20.74 -2.21 -4.34
N VAL A 304 19.57 -2.37 -4.97
CA VAL A 304 19.01 -1.43 -5.94
C VAL A 304 17.62 -0.91 -5.53
N ARG A 305 17.31 -0.95 -4.24
CA ARG A 305 16.13 -0.34 -3.64
C ARG A 305 16.54 0.58 -2.49
N TRP A 306 15.91 1.74 -2.40
CA TRP A 306 16.02 2.57 -1.20
C TRP A 306 14.69 2.48 -0.45
N GLY A 307 14.59 1.53 0.48
CA GLY A 307 13.34 1.17 1.15
C GLY A 307 12.69 2.32 1.94
N ASP A 308 13.47 3.33 2.28
CA ASP A 308 13.01 4.52 3.02
C ASP A 308 12.43 5.62 2.12
N LYS A 309 12.59 5.53 0.80
CA LYS A 309 11.97 6.50 -0.14
C LYS A 309 10.49 6.21 -0.32
N SER A 310 9.71 7.28 -0.38
CA SER A 310 8.28 7.19 -0.69
C SER A 310 8.02 6.56 -2.06
N TYR A 311 8.94 6.69 -3.01
CA TYR A 311 8.78 6.19 -4.37
C TYR A 311 10.07 5.60 -4.94
N ASN A 312 10.10 4.26 -5.11
CA ASN A 312 11.05 3.55 -5.93
C ASN A 312 10.34 3.11 -7.22
N LEU A 313 10.75 3.66 -8.36
CA LEU A 313 10.32 3.22 -9.70
C LEU A 313 11.31 2.17 -10.20
N ILE A 314 10.83 0.97 -10.49
CA ILE A 314 11.65 -0.20 -10.77
C ILE A 314 11.52 -0.57 -12.25
N SER A 315 12.66 -0.70 -12.95
CA SER A 315 12.73 -1.20 -14.32
C SER A 315 13.45 -2.53 -14.39
N PHE A 316 12.91 -3.45 -15.18
CA PHE A 316 13.49 -4.77 -15.43
C PHE A 316 14.07 -4.88 -16.84
N SER A 317 15.00 -5.82 -17.07
CA SER A 317 15.71 -5.90 -18.33
C SER A 317 14.79 -6.21 -19.52
N ASN A 318 13.67 -6.89 -19.30
CA ASN A 318 12.64 -7.15 -20.32
C ASN A 318 11.66 -5.98 -20.54
N GLY A 319 11.95 -4.80 -20.00
CA GLY A 319 11.11 -3.60 -20.18
C GLY A 319 9.81 -3.58 -19.39
N VAL A 320 9.65 -4.43 -18.41
CA VAL A 320 8.56 -4.43 -17.44
C VAL A 320 8.91 -3.49 -16.28
N PHE A 321 7.90 -2.90 -15.65
CA PHE A 321 8.05 -1.94 -14.55
C PHE A 321 7.22 -2.33 -13.34
N GLY A 322 7.58 -1.72 -12.23
CA GLY A 322 6.81 -1.71 -11.02
C GLY A 322 7.26 -0.62 -10.07
N CYS A 323 6.69 -0.59 -8.88
CA CYS A 323 7.08 0.33 -7.84
C CYS A 323 7.10 -0.34 -6.47
N SER A 324 7.93 0.19 -5.59
CA SER A 324 7.95 -0.10 -4.16
C SER A 324 7.96 1.21 -3.39
N CYS A 325 7.14 1.31 -2.34
CA CYS A 325 6.85 2.57 -1.69
C CYS A 325 6.86 2.43 -0.18
N ASP A 326 7.48 3.39 0.53
CA ASP A 326 7.30 3.50 1.97
C ASP A 326 5.84 3.85 2.28
N HIS A 327 5.20 3.01 3.09
CA HIS A 327 3.78 3.18 3.46
C HIS A 327 3.57 4.23 4.56
N ALA A 328 4.62 4.65 5.25
CA ALA A 328 4.47 5.62 6.34
C ALA A 328 3.89 6.96 5.86
N PRO A 329 4.40 7.60 4.78
CA PRO A 329 3.91 8.90 4.36
C PRO A 329 2.62 8.87 3.55
N LEU A 330 2.26 7.76 2.90
CA LEU A 330 1.15 7.72 1.96
C LEU A 330 0.51 6.33 1.85
N ASP A 331 -0.74 6.32 1.43
CA ASP A 331 -1.52 5.11 1.11
C ASP A 331 -1.52 4.83 -0.40
N GLY A 332 -1.95 3.64 -0.80
CA GLY A 332 -1.87 3.17 -2.18
C GLY A 332 -2.59 4.04 -3.22
N MET A 333 -3.61 4.81 -2.84
CA MET A 333 -4.37 5.66 -3.76
C MET A 333 -3.51 6.69 -4.49
N VAL A 334 -2.46 7.20 -3.86
CA VAL A 334 -1.52 8.14 -4.50
C VAL A 334 -0.78 7.45 -5.64
N MET A 335 -0.30 6.22 -5.39
CA MET A 335 0.38 5.41 -6.41
C MET A 335 -0.56 4.97 -7.53
N VAL A 336 -1.81 4.66 -7.21
CA VAL A 336 -2.83 4.35 -8.23
C VAL A 336 -3.03 5.54 -9.16
N ASN A 337 -3.13 6.76 -8.62
CA ASN A 337 -3.32 7.97 -9.42
C ASN A 337 -2.15 8.21 -10.39
N ILE A 338 -0.90 8.19 -9.91
CA ILE A 338 0.25 8.41 -10.80
C ILE A 338 0.44 7.27 -11.79
N THR A 339 0.29 6.03 -11.36
CA THR A 339 0.45 4.86 -12.25
C THR A 339 -0.60 4.87 -13.35
N HIS A 340 -1.84 5.20 -13.03
CA HIS A 340 -2.90 5.35 -14.03
C HIS A 340 -2.57 6.47 -15.03
N TYR A 341 -2.17 7.65 -14.54
CA TYR A 341 -1.76 8.76 -15.39
C TYR A 341 -0.64 8.36 -16.37
N VAL A 342 0.41 7.75 -15.85
CA VAL A 342 1.57 7.31 -16.66
C VAL A 342 1.14 6.28 -17.71
N ASN A 343 0.34 5.30 -17.31
CA ASN A 343 -0.16 4.26 -18.20
C ASN A 343 -1.02 4.83 -19.34
N GLU A 344 -1.95 5.76 -19.03
CA GLU A 344 -2.76 6.44 -20.04
C GLU A 344 -1.89 7.25 -21.01
N LYS A 345 -0.87 7.95 -20.51
CA LYS A 345 0.06 8.71 -21.37
C LYS A 345 0.90 7.81 -22.29
N ILE A 346 1.35 6.66 -21.79
CA ILE A 346 2.05 5.67 -22.62
C ILE A 346 1.11 5.15 -23.71
N PHE A 347 -0.15 4.85 -23.36
CA PHE A 347 -1.16 4.36 -24.31
C PHE A 347 -1.50 5.42 -25.36
N GLU A 348 -1.80 6.67 -24.97
CA GLU A 348 -2.11 7.80 -25.87
C GLU A 348 -0.98 8.05 -26.89
N ASN A 349 0.27 7.80 -26.49
CA ASN A 349 1.45 7.99 -27.34
C ASN A 349 1.92 6.69 -28.03
N GLU A 350 1.12 5.63 -27.97
CA GLU A 350 1.43 4.33 -28.60
C GLU A 350 2.77 3.74 -28.13
N GLY A 351 3.13 4.00 -26.87
CA GLY A 351 4.40 3.53 -26.29
C GLY A 351 5.65 4.19 -26.85
N ARG A 352 5.52 5.34 -27.52
CA ARG A 352 6.63 5.99 -28.23
C ARG A 352 6.82 7.43 -27.75
N TRP A 353 8.04 7.92 -27.90
CA TRP A 353 8.33 9.33 -27.87
C TRP A 353 7.99 9.96 -29.23
N LYS A 354 7.18 11.01 -29.24
CA LYS A 354 6.73 11.72 -30.46
C LYS A 354 7.36 13.12 -30.59
N GLY A 355 8.27 13.48 -29.69
CA GLY A 355 8.97 14.76 -29.72
C GLY A 355 10.31 14.71 -30.47
N SER A 356 11.12 15.74 -30.27
CA SER A 356 12.45 15.84 -30.87
C SER A 356 13.41 14.79 -30.33
N GLU A 357 14.18 14.16 -31.20
CA GLU A 357 15.30 13.25 -30.84
C GLU A 357 16.60 13.99 -30.49
N LYS A 358 16.59 15.32 -30.54
CA LYS A 358 17.76 16.14 -30.21
C LYS A 358 18.12 15.99 -28.73
N VAL A 359 19.38 15.73 -28.45
CA VAL A 359 19.96 15.68 -27.11
C VAL A 359 20.81 16.94 -26.90
N ARG A 360 20.44 17.72 -25.88
CA ARG A 360 21.24 18.91 -25.45
C ARG A 360 22.52 18.47 -24.77
N ASP A 361 23.45 19.37 -24.62
CA ASP A 361 24.68 19.17 -23.83
C ASP A 361 24.35 19.31 -22.34
N ILE A 362 23.91 18.21 -21.71
CA ILE A 362 23.59 18.14 -20.30
C ILE A 362 24.71 17.45 -19.52
N PRO A 363 24.96 17.82 -18.26
CA PRO A 363 25.96 17.16 -17.42
C PRO A 363 25.71 15.66 -17.31
N LEU A 364 26.77 14.87 -17.31
CA LEU A 364 26.67 13.44 -17.06
C LEU A 364 26.22 13.16 -15.61
N PRO A 365 25.59 12.01 -15.34
CA PRO A 365 25.26 11.62 -13.98
C PRO A 365 26.48 11.60 -13.06
N GLU A 366 26.31 12.11 -11.84
CA GLU A 366 27.31 12.05 -10.76
C GLU A 366 27.14 10.73 -10.00
N GLU A 367 28.24 10.01 -9.78
CA GLU A 367 28.22 8.86 -8.89
C GLU A 367 28.46 9.29 -7.44
N LEU A 368 27.59 8.85 -6.52
CA LEU A 368 27.77 9.04 -5.08
C LEU A 368 28.59 7.88 -4.53
N VAL A 369 29.89 8.09 -4.35
CA VAL A 369 30.81 7.08 -3.83
C VAL A 369 30.99 7.29 -2.33
N PHE A 370 30.35 6.43 -1.53
CA PHE A 370 30.44 6.50 -0.08
C PHE A 370 31.80 6.03 0.41
N THR A 371 32.35 6.70 1.42
CA THR A 371 33.47 6.22 2.18
C THR A 371 32.99 5.13 3.13
N VAL A 372 33.45 3.91 2.91
CA VAL A 372 33.07 2.73 3.68
C VAL A 372 34.31 2.00 4.20
N ASP A 373 34.16 1.31 5.33
CA ASP A 373 35.17 0.43 5.90
C ASP A 373 34.64 -1.01 5.97
N ASP A 374 35.47 -1.92 6.50
CA ASP A 374 35.12 -3.35 6.62
C ASP A 374 33.86 -3.56 7.49
N LYS A 375 33.64 -2.69 8.50
CA LYS A 375 32.45 -2.78 9.34
C LYS A 375 31.19 -2.49 8.54
N ILE A 376 31.17 -1.41 7.77
CA ILE A 376 30.02 -1.06 6.92
C ILE A 376 29.79 -2.12 5.84
N LEU A 377 30.84 -2.62 5.20
CA LEU A 377 30.71 -3.70 4.22
C LEU A 377 30.12 -4.97 4.84
N ASN A 378 30.50 -5.30 6.08
CA ASN A 378 29.89 -6.42 6.81
C ASN A 378 28.42 -6.15 7.16
N ASP A 379 28.09 -4.94 7.60
CA ASP A 379 26.70 -4.54 7.88
C ASP A 379 25.81 -4.63 6.63
N ILE A 380 26.32 -4.21 5.47
CA ILE A 380 25.65 -4.33 4.16
C ILE A 380 25.39 -5.81 3.83
N ASN A 381 26.40 -6.65 3.92
CA ASN A 381 26.28 -8.08 3.61
C ASN A 381 25.29 -8.78 4.53
N GLN A 382 25.29 -8.42 5.81
CA GLN A 382 24.34 -8.96 6.79
C GLN A 382 22.90 -8.51 6.48
N ALA A 383 22.68 -7.24 6.19
CA ALA A 383 21.37 -6.70 5.83
C ALA A 383 20.82 -7.37 4.58
N GLU A 384 21.63 -7.51 3.54
CA GLU A 384 21.26 -8.21 2.30
C GLU A 384 20.90 -9.67 2.56
N ALA A 385 21.72 -10.40 3.29
CA ALA A 385 21.49 -11.82 3.58
C ALA A 385 20.21 -12.04 4.39
N GLN A 386 19.95 -11.23 5.40
CA GLN A 386 18.73 -11.31 6.21
C GLN A 386 17.49 -10.97 5.38
N TYR A 387 17.54 -9.92 4.58
CA TYR A 387 16.44 -9.54 3.69
C TYR A 387 16.12 -10.65 2.68
N LEU A 388 17.12 -11.18 1.98
CA LEU A 388 16.93 -12.25 0.98
C LEU A 388 16.39 -13.53 1.63
N LYS A 389 16.81 -13.86 2.83
CA LYS A 389 16.25 -14.99 3.59
C LYS A 389 14.76 -14.82 3.87
N GLN A 390 14.35 -13.65 4.35
CA GLN A 390 12.95 -13.34 4.62
C GLN A 390 12.14 -13.26 3.31
N ALA A 391 12.68 -12.62 2.29
CA ALA A 391 12.06 -12.50 0.97
C ALA A 391 11.82 -13.88 0.32
N SER A 392 12.78 -14.81 0.43
CA SER A 392 12.65 -16.16 -0.13
C SER A 392 11.56 -17.00 0.53
N ASP A 393 11.18 -16.66 1.77
CA ASP A 393 10.09 -17.32 2.51
C ASP A 393 8.70 -16.84 2.08
N LEU A 394 8.61 -15.76 1.31
CA LEU A 394 7.32 -15.23 0.87
C LEU A 394 6.83 -15.94 -0.39
N GLN A 395 5.63 -16.51 -0.30
CA GLN A 395 4.86 -16.96 -1.46
C GLN A 395 4.06 -15.78 -2.01
N VAL A 396 4.13 -15.53 -3.31
CA VAL A 396 3.36 -14.50 -4.01
C VAL A 396 2.65 -15.13 -5.20
N VAL A 397 1.34 -14.91 -5.27
CA VAL A 397 0.48 -15.33 -6.37
C VAL A 397 -0.33 -14.11 -6.83
N ALA A 398 -0.38 -13.87 -8.12
CA ALA A 398 -1.19 -12.78 -8.68
C ALA A 398 -1.81 -13.23 -10.00
N TYR A 399 -3.11 -13.56 -9.95
CA TYR A 399 -3.88 -14.09 -11.06
C TYR A 399 -5.06 -13.21 -11.44
N THR A 400 -5.43 -13.23 -12.71
CA THR A 400 -6.61 -12.53 -13.22
C THR A 400 -7.74 -13.51 -13.50
N PHE A 401 -8.89 -13.25 -12.88
CA PHE A 401 -10.14 -13.96 -13.16
C PHE A 401 -10.84 -13.27 -14.34
N THR A 402 -11.05 -14.00 -15.42
CA THR A 402 -11.51 -13.46 -16.72
C THR A 402 -12.90 -13.88 -17.15
N SER A 403 -13.59 -14.74 -16.38
CA SER A 403 -14.93 -15.23 -16.73
C SER A 403 -16.00 -14.13 -16.71
N PHE A 404 -15.88 -13.17 -15.82
CA PHE A 404 -16.71 -11.96 -15.71
C PHE A 404 -16.06 -10.93 -14.79
N GLY A 405 -16.62 -9.71 -14.78
CA GLY A 405 -16.16 -8.64 -13.92
C GLY A 405 -17.30 -7.78 -13.38
N LYS A 406 -17.00 -6.52 -13.09
CA LYS A 406 -17.93 -5.54 -12.50
C LYS A 406 -19.25 -5.42 -13.26
N LYS A 407 -19.21 -5.48 -14.60
CA LYS A 407 -20.41 -5.35 -15.44
C LYS A 407 -21.47 -6.40 -15.10
N LEU A 408 -21.07 -7.66 -14.90
CA LEU A 408 -22.00 -8.73 -14.57
C LEU A 408 -22.51 -8.65 -13.13
N THR A 409 -21.62 -8.37 -12.15
CA THR A 409 -22.04 -8.24 -10.75
C THR A 409 -23.05 -7.10 -10.58
N LYS A 410 -22.81 -5.94 -11.21
CA LYS A 410 -23.77 -4.81 -11.20
C LYS A 410 -25.10 -5.15 -11.86
N LYS A 411 -25.09 -5.90 -12.96
CA LYS A 411 -26.33 -6.39 -13.61
C LYS A 411 -27.17 -7.28 -12.65
N LYS A 412 -26.51 -7.98 -11.74
CA LYS A 412 -27.16 -8.78 -10.68
C LYS A 412 -27.43 -8.00 -9.39
N MET A 413 -27.28 -6.68 -9.40
CA MET A 413 -27.46 -5.80 -8.24
C MET A 413 -26.52 -6.11 -7.06
N LEU A 414 -25.36 -6.70 -7.35
CA LEU A 414 -24.32 -7.00 -6.37
C LEU A 414 -23.21 -5.95 -6.44
N HIS A 415 -22.87 -5.38 -5.30
CA HIS A 415 -21.75 -4.44 -5.22
C HIS A 415 -20.43 -5.19 -5.48
N PRO A 416 -19.61 -4.78 -6.47
CA PRO A 416 -18.45 -5.57 -6.90
C PRO A 416 -17.39 -5.79 -5.82
N ASP A 417 -17.11 -4.79 -5.01
CA ASP A 417 -16.14 -4.90 -3.90
C ASP A 417 -16.64 -5.86 -2.82
N THR A 418 -17.89 -5.71 -2.40
CA THR A 418 -18.54 -6.63 -1.45
C THR A 418 -18.56 -8.05 -2.00
N PHE A 419 -18.77 -8.23 -3.30
CA PHE A 419 -18.74 -9.54 -3.96
C PHE A 419 -17.39 -10.25 -3.74
N ILE A 420 -16.28 -9.54 -3.95
CA ILE A 420 -14.94 -10.12 -3.75
C ILE A 420 -14.68 -10.39 -2.26
N GLN A 421 -15.04 -9.49 -1.37
CA GLN A 421 -14.84 -9.64 0.06
C GLN A 421 -15.60 -10.85 0.63
N LEU A 422 -16.83 -11.07 0.21
CA LEU A 422 -17.59 -12.24 0.62
C LEU A 422 -17.06 -13.54 0.00
N ALA A 423 -16.63 -13.51 -1.25
CA ALA A 423 -15.95 -14.65 -1.87
C ALA A 423 -14.68 -15.05 -1.10
N LEU A 424 -13.90 -14.06 -0.64
CA LEU A 424 -12.73 -14.31 0.19
C LEU A 424 -13.09 -14.96 1.53
N GLN A 425 -14.16 -14.51 2.19
CA GLN A 425 -14.64 -15.13 3.43
C GLN A 425 -15.03 -16.59 3.21
N LEU A 426 -15.74 -16.89 2.13
CA LEU A 426 -16.12 -18.26 1.78
C LEU A 426 -14.89 -19.14 1.46
N ALA A 427 -13.95 -18.62 0.70
CA ALA A 427 -12.72 -19.32 0.35
C ALA A 427 -11.86 -19.63 1.58
N TYR A 428 -11.70 -18.64 2.47
CA TYR A 428 -10.97 -18.85 3.72
C TYR A 428 -11.64 -19.92 4.60
N TYR A 429 -12.97 -19.84 4.74
CA TYR A 429 -13.73 -20.83 5.51
C TYR A 429 -13.60 -22.24 4.93
N ARG A 430 -13.65 -22.39 3.61
CA ARG A 430 -13.44 -23.67 2.92
C ARG A 430 -12.03 -24.22 3.15
N LEU A 431 -11.03 -23.37 3.11
CA LEU A 431 -9.63 -23.80 3.26
C LEU A 431 -9.26 -24.14 4.70
N HIS A 432 -9.74 -23.37 5.67
CA HIS A 432 -9.32 -23.45 7.06
C HIS A 432 -10.38 -24.03 8.01
N GLY A 433 -11.62 -24.24 7.57
CA GLY A 433 -12.71 -24.76 8.39
C GLY A 433 -13.16 -23.85 9.53
N ARG A 434 -12.74 -22.58 9.52
CA ARG A 434 -13.04 -21.57 10.54
C ARG A 434 -13.14 -20.18 9.93
N PRO A 435 -13.82 -19.21 10.59
CA PRO A 435 -13.81 -17.82 10.13
C PRO A 435 -12.42 -17.20 10.25
N GLY A 436 -12.07 -16.32 9.32
CA GLY A 436 -10.83 -15.56 9.33
C GLY A 436 -11.05 -14.10 9.70
N SER A 437 -10.34 -13.60 10.73
CA SER A 437 -10.35 -12.17 11.05
C SER A 437 -9.83 -11.38 9.85
N CYS A 438 -10.61 -10.42 9.36
CA CYS A 438 -10.33 -9.71 8.13
C CYS A 438 -10.22 -8.21 8.38
N TYR A 439 -9.09 -7.64 7.99
CA TYR A 439 -8.87 -6.22 7.84
C TYR A 439 -9.25 -5.81 6.42
N GLU A 440 -10.28 -5.02 6.27
CA GLU A 440 -10.61 -4.32 5.04
C GLU A 440 -10.39 -2.83 5.23
N THR A 441 -9.78 -2.18 4.25
CA THR A 441 -9.51 -0.75 4.30
C THR A 441 -10.76 0.06 3.99
N ALA A 442 -11.22 0.86 4.96
CA ALA A 442 -12.20 1.92 4.73
C ALA A 442 -11.47 3.26 4.65
N MET A 443 -11.63 3.96 3.54
CA MET A 443 -10.96 5.25 3.30
C MET A 443 -11.66 6.37 4.06
N THR A 444 -10.89 7.15 4.82
CA THR A 444 -11.38 8.30 5.60
C THR A 444 -10.92 9.66 5.06
N ARG A 445 -10.57 9.72 3.80
CA ARG A 445 -10.08 10.95 3.13
C ARG A 445 -11.15 12.02 2.91
N CYS A 446 -12.40 11.77 3.25
CA CYS A 446 -13.42 12.82 3.36
C CYS A 446 -13.14 13.79 4.54
N PHE A 447 -12.26 13.42 5.45
CA PHE A 447 -11.80 14.23 6.57
C PHE A 447 -10.39 14.77 6.34
N TYR A 448 -10.09 15.90 7.00
CA TYR A 448 -8.77 16.53 6.97
C TYR A 448 -7.67 15.55 7.39
N HIS A 449 -6.65 15.36 6.53
CA HIS A 449 -5.55 14.41 6.68
C HIS A 449 -6.02 12.97 6.99
N GLY A 450 -7.24 12.63 6.58
CA GLY A 450 -7.78 11.28 6.75
C GLY A 450 -7.00 10.26 5.93
N ARG A 451 -6.75 9.09 6.52
CA ARG A 451 -6.11 7.96 5.86
C ARG A 451 -7.08 6.79 5.77
N THR A 452 -7.07 5.93 6.76
CA THR A 452 -7.87 4.70 6.73
C THR A 452 -8.50 4.40 8.08
N GLU A 453 -9.61 3.67 8.04
CA GLU A 453 -10.22 2.98 9.16
C GLU A 453 -10.28 1.49 8.86
N THR A 454 -10.22 0.67 9.88
CA THR A 454 -10.40 -0.77 9.75
C THR A 454 -11.87 -1.12 9.68
N MET A 455 -12.28 -1.80 8.62
CA MET A 455 -13.56 -2.50 8.58
C MET A 455 -13.33 -3.99 8.74
N ARG A 456 -13.95 -4.59 9.75
CA ARG A 456 -13.85 -6.03 10.04
C ARG A 456 -14.89 -6.78 9.22
N SER A 457 -14.48 -7.29 8.06
CA SER A 457 -15.40 -7.86 7.05
C SER A 457 -15.92 -9.25 7.37
N CYS A 458 -15.33 -9.96 8.35
CA CYS A 458 -15.86 -11.23 8.83
C CYS A 458 -17.02 -11.00 9.80
N THR A 459 -18.21 -10.75 9.26
CA THR A 459 -19.42 -10.52 10.04
C THR A 459 -20.12 -11.83 10.43
N ALA A 460 -21.01 -11.78 11.42
CA ALA A 460 -21.86 -12.93 11.78
C ALA A 460 -22.74 -13.39 10.60
N GLU A 461 -23.22 -12.44 9.79
CA GLU A 461 -23.99 -12.71 8.58
C GLU A 461 -23.14 -13.44 7.53
N ALA A 462 -21.90 -13.00 7.31
CA ALA A 462 -20.97 -13.67 6.40
C ALA A 462 -20.65 -15.08 6.86
N LEU A 463 -20.39 -15.29 8.15
CA LEU A 463 -20.14 -16.63 8.71
C LEU A 463 -21.34 -17.57 8.53
N ARG A 464 -22.55 -17.11 8.85
CA ARG A 464 -23.77 -17.92 8.64
C ARG A 464 -23.96 -18.31 7.18
N TRP A 465 -23.66 -17.42 6.26
CA TRP A 465 -23.68 -17.72 4.84
C TRP A 465 -22.61 -18.76 4.47
N CYS A 466 -21.36 -18.58 4.88
CA CYS A 466 -20.29 -19.54 4.61
C CYS A 466 -20.62 -20.94 5.13
N GLN A 467 -21.17 -21.04 6.35
CA GLN A 467 -21.63 -22.31 6.93
C GLN A 467 -22.72 -22.93 6.07
N SER A 468 -23.70 -22.15 5.61
CA SER A 468 -24.79 -22.64 4.76
C SER A 468 -24.31 -23.17 3.40
N MET A 469 -23.24 -22.62 2.86
CA MET A 469 -22.64 -23.09 1.60
C MET A 469 -21.97 -24.48 1.75
N GLN A 470 -21.56 -24.82 2.95
CA GLN A 470 -20.92 -26.11 3.27
C GLN A 470 -21.90 -27.14 3.84
N ASP A 471 -23.12 -26.73 4.17
CA ASP A 471 -24.16 -27.61 4.69
C ASP A 471 -25.05 -28.17 3.55
N PRO A 472 -24.99 -29.51 3.27
CA PRO A 472 -25.79 -30.11 2.21
C PRO A 472 -27.31 -30.01 2.45
N SER A 473 -27.74 -29.85 3.71
CA SER A 473 -29.16 -29.75 4.06
C SER A 473 -29.76 -28.37 3.78
N THR A 474 -28.90 -27.33 3.58
CA THR A 474 -29.37 -25.98 3.28
C THR A 474 -29.72 -25.83 1.79
N GLY A 475 -30.98 -25.50 1.50
CA GLY A 475 -31.45 -25.32 0.12
C GLY A 475 -30.89 -24.05 -0.55
N LEU A 476 -30.91 -24.02 -1.89
CA LEU A 476 -30.34 -22.95 -2.69
C LEU A 476 -30.94 -21.56 -2.36
N LEU A 477 -32.26 -21.50 -2.17
CA LEU A 477 -32.93 -20.25 -1.81
C LEU A 477 -32.45 -19.70 -0.46
N GLN A 478 -32.27 -20.56 0.53
CA GLN A 478 -31.78 -20.17 1.85
C GLN A 478 -30.32 -19.68 1.78
N ARG A 479 -29.47 -20.34 0.99
CA ARG A 479 -28.09 -19.91 0.74
C ARG A 479 -28.05 -18.53 0.12
N GLN A 480 -28.90 -18.28 -0.90
CA GLN A 480 -29.02 -16.99 -1.54
C GLN A 480 -29.48 -15.90 -0.56
N GLN A 481 -30.53 -16.15 0.23
CA GLN A 481 -31.03 -15.20 1.23
C GLN A 481 -29.95 -14.82 2.24
N LYS A 482 -29.20 -15.80 2.76
CA LYS A 482 -28.09 -15.54 3.69
C LYS A 482 -26.96 -14.75 3.02
N MET A 483 -26.63 -15.04 1.76
CA MET A 483 -25.66 -14.26 0.98
C MET A 483 -26.09 -12.81 0.87
N LEU A 484 -27.33 -12.53 0.50
CA LEU A 484 -27.85 -11.18 0.34
C LEU A 484 -27.90 -10.41 1.69
N GLN A 485 -28.17 -11.09 2.79
CA GLN A 485 -28.06 -10.51 4.14
C GLN A 485 -26.62 -10.11 4.46
N ALA A 486 -25.64 -10.95 4.10
CA ALA A 486 -24.22 -10.63 4.27
C ALA A 486 -23.81 -9.43 3.40
N PHE A 487 -24.29 -9.34 2.15
CA PHE A 487 -24.09 -8.17 1.29
C PHE A 487 -24.65 -6.89 1.93
N ALA A 488 -25.88 -6.92 2.40
CA ALA A 488 -26.53 -5.76 3.02
C ALA A 488 -25.76 -5.27 4.25
N LYS A 489 -25.30 -6.19 5.09
CA LYS A 489 -24.49 -5.88 6.28
C LYS A 489 -23.15 -5.24 5.89
N HIS A 490 -22.43 -5.83 4.95
CA HIS A 490 -21.13 -5.31 4.48
C HIS A 490 -21.26 -3.91 3.87
N ASN A 491 -22.23 -3.72 2.97
CA ASN A 491 -22.47 -2.43 2.30
C ASN A 491 -22.79 -1.32 3.32
N LYS A 492 -23.61 -1.61 4.33
CA LYS A 492 -23.93 -0.67 5.40
C LYS A 492 -22.69 -0.31 6.23
N MET A 493 -21.90 -1.31 6.61
CA MET A 493 -20.68 -1.09 7.39
C MET A 493 -19.68 -0.23 6.63
N MET A 494 -19.45 -0.49 5.35
CA MET A 494 -18.51 0.30 4.54
C MET A 494 -18.92 1.77 4.49
N LYS A 495 -20.21 2.04 4.29
CA LYS A 495 -20.75 3.40 4.30
C LYS A 495 -20.52 4.09 5.65
N ASP A 496 -20.82 3.41 6.75
CA ASP A 496 -20.69 3.96 8.09
C ASP A 496 -19.21 4.21 8.45
N PHE A 497 -18.33 3.27 8.15
CA PHE A 497 -16.92 3.35 8.54
C PHE A 497 -16.16 4.41 7.73
N SER A 498 -16.45 4.54 6.44
CA SER A 498 -15.92 5.63 5.61
C SER A 498 -16.42 7.02 6.06
N ALA A 499 -17.55 7.08 6.73
CA ALA A 499 -18.11 8.29 7.33
C ALA A 499 -17.58 8.57 8.78
N GLY A 500 -16.50 7.92 9.19
CA GLY A 500 -15.88 8.12 10.50
C GLY A 500 -16.57 7.44 11.67
N LYS A 501 -17.43 6.45 11.41
CA LYS A 501 -18.19 5.70 12.42
C LYS A 501 -17.60 4.30 12.70
N GLY A 502 -16.31 4.09 12.39
CA GLY A 502 -15.59 2.89 12.77
C GLY A 502 -15.22 2.87 14.26
N PHE A 503 -14.60 1.81 14.71
CA PHE A 503 -14.27 1.65 16.14
C PHE A 503 -12.82 1.22 16.42
N ASP A 504 -12.11 0.62 15.48
CA ASP A 504 -10.74 0.14 15.74
C ASP A 504 -9.78 1.30 16.06
N ARG A 505 -9.87 2.42 15.33
CA ARG A 505 -9.05 3.61 15.62
C ARG A 505 -9.45 4.28 16.91
N HIS A 506 -10.73 4.28 17.26
CA HIS A 506 -11.22 4.80 18.53
C HIS A 506 -10.66 3.97 19.70
N LEU A 507 -10.74 2.64 19.63
CA LEU A 507 -10.16 1.75 20.66
C LEU A 507 -8.65 1.94 20.77
N LEU A 508 -7.94 2.11 19.64
CA LEU A 508 -6.52 2.44 19.65
C LEU A 508 -6.25 3.75 20.41
N GLY A 509 -7.03 4.79 20.14
CA GLY A 509 -6.91 6.07 20.85
C GLY A 509 -7.10 5.93 22.37
N LEU A 510 -8.07 5.15 22.82
CA LEU A 510 -8.29 4.88 24.25
C LEU A 510 -7.11 4.12 24.88
N LEU A 511 -6.57 3.14 24.18
CA LEU A 511 -5.37 2.42 24.61
C LEU A 511 -4.15 3.33 24.72
N LEU A 512 -3.96 4.22 23.75
CA LEU A 512 -2.83 5.17 23.73
C LEU A 512 -2.92 6.18 24.86
N ILE A 513 -4.12 6.69 25.18
CA ILE A 513 -4.33 7.54 26.36
C ILE A 513 -3.90 6.79 27.64
N ALA A 514 -4.33 5.54 27.80
CA ALA A 514 -3.94 4.75 28.97
C ALA A 514 -2.42 4.58 29.08
N LYS A 515 -1.73 4.32 27.96
CA LYS A 515 -0.27 4.20 27.92
C LYS A 515 0.44 5.52 28.23
N GLU A 516 0.03 6.61 27.62
CA GLU A 516 0.61 7.94 27.84
C GLU A 516 0.47 8.41 29.29
N GLU A 517 -0.61 8.02 29.97
CA GLU A 517 -0.85 8.34 31.36
C GLU A 517 -0.24 7.33 32.35
N GLY A 518 0.47 6.33 31.87
CA GLY A 518 1.10 5.30 32.71
C GLY A 518 0.08 4.43 33.46
N LEU A 519 -1.15 4.32 32.95
CA LEU A 519 -2.19 3.49 33.55
C LEU A 519 -1.98 2.01 33.19
N PRO A 520 -2.45 1.07 34.02
CA PRO A 520 -2.50 -0.34 33.63
C PRO A 520 -3.32 -0.51 32.35
N ILE A 521 -2.87 -1.43 31.50
CA ILE A 521 -3.61 -1.75 30.27
C ILE A 521 -5.00 -2.27 30.64
N PRO A 522 -6.09 -1.63 30.16
CA PRO A 522 -7.44 -2.10 30.44
C PRO A 522 -7.69 -3.54 29.99
N GLU A 523 -8.46 -4.28 30.76
CA GLU A 523 -8.75 -5.71 30.53
C GLU A 523 -9.34 -6.00 29.14
N LEU A 524 -10.08 -5.06 28.56
CA LEU A 524 -10.60 -5.13 27.19
C LEU A 524 -9.50 -5.49 26.17
N PHE A 525 -8.32 -4.88 26.30
CA PHE A 525 -7.20 -5.04 25.35
C PHE A 525 -6.33 -6.28 25.64
N THR A 526 -6.50 -6.91 26.79
CA THR A 526 -5.82 -8.15 27.17
C THR A 526 -6.72 -9.36 27.13
N ASP A 527 -8.00 -9.19 26.88
CA ASP A 527 -8.94 -10.28 26.66
C ASP A 527 -8.52 -11.12 25.45
N PRO A 528 -8.41 -12.45 25.57
CA PRO A 528 -8.01 -13.32 24.44
C PRO A 528 -8.87 -13.13 23.18
N LEU A 529 -10.16 -12.82 23.35
CA LEU A 529 -11.04 -12.58 22.20
C LEU A 529 -10.72 -11.29 21.45
N PHE A 530 -10.10 -10.31 22.09
CA PHE A 530 -9.64 -9.10 21.42
C PHE A 530 -8.63 -9.41 20.30
N SER A 531 -7.55 -10.13 20.60
CA SER A 531 -6.58 -10.54 19.59
C SER A 531 -7.12 -11.60 18.64
N LYS A 532 -7.90 -12.57 19.12
CA LYS A 532 -8.52 -13.63 18.30
C LYS A 532 -9.43 -13.06 17.20
N SER A 533 -10.07 -11.95 17.45
CA SER A 533 -10.96 -11.26 16.50
C SER A 533 -10.26 -10.25 15.58
N GLY A 534 -8.96 -10.04 15.74
CA GLY A 534 -8.15 -9.13 14.94
C GLY A 534 -7.58 -7.93 15.68
N GLY A 535 -8.00 -7.67 16.93
CA GLY A 535 -7.50 -6.56 17.73
C GLY A 535 -5.98 -6.57 17.85
N GLY A 536 -5.38 -5.37 17.91
CA GLY A 536 -3.93 -5.22 17.94
C GLY A 536 -3.22 -5.54 16.62
N GLY A 537 -3.93 -5.58 15.50
CA GLY A 537 -3.37 -5.92 14.19
C GLY A 537 -3.29 -7.43 13.92
N ASN A 538 -3.98 -8.27 14.70
CA ASN A 538 -3.97 -9.73 14.54
C ASN A 538 -4.98 -10.21 13.48
N PHE A 539 -4.96 -9.59 12.30
CA PHE A 539 -5.82 -9.99 11.19
C PHE A 539 -5.13 -11.05 10.31
N VAL A 540 -5.76 -12.21 10.17
CA VAL A 540 -5.27 -13.26 9.28
C VAL A 540 -5.50 -12.93 7.80
N LEU A 541 -6.42 -12.02 7.50
CA LEU A 541 -6.66 -11.49 6.16
C LEU A 541 -6.43 -9.97 6.18
N SER A 542 -5.34 -9.52 5.57
CA SER A 542 -5.03 -8.12 5.33
C SER A 542 -5.41 -7.77 3.90
N THR A 543 -6.49 -7.01 3.71
CA THR A 543 -7.06 -6.80 2.39
C THR A 543 -7.12 -5.34 1.97
N SER A 544 -7.06 -5.10 0.66
CA SER A 544 -7.30 -3.79 0.08
C SER A 544 -7.83 -3.89 -1.35
N LEU A 545 -8.87 -3.11 -1.63
CA LEU A 545 -9.23 -2.78 -3.01
C LEU A 545 -8.23 -1.75 -3.53
N VAL A 546 -7.41 -2.14 -4.51
CA VAL A 546 -6.46 -1.23 -5.15
C VAL A 546 -7.21 -0.17 -5.98
N GLY A 547 -8.25 -0.56 -6.68
CA GLY A 547 -9.11 0.35 -7.41
C GLY A 547 -9.83 -0.29 -8.59
N TYR A 548 -10.35 0.57 -9.45
CA TYR A 548 -11.13 0.20 -10.64
C TYR A 548 -10.33 0.35 -11.95
N PHE A 549 -9.02 0.31 -11.84
CA PHE A 549 -8.07 0.33 -12.96
C PHE A 549 -7.27 -0.96 -12.96
N LYS A 550 -6.57 -1.26 -14.06
CA LYS A 550 -5.68 -2.43 -14.21
C LYS A 550 -4.36 -2.26 -13.42
N ILE A 551 -4.44 -1.82 -12.18
CA ILE A 551 -3.30 -1.60 -11.29
C ILE A 551 -3.40 -2.57 -10.12
N LEU A 552 -2.33 -3.27 -9.85
CA LEU A 552 -2.24 -4.24 -8.78
C LEU A 552 -1.20 -3.80 -7.74
N GLY A 553 -1.35 -4.27 -6.53
CA GLY A 553 -0.42 -4.03 -5.43
C GLY A 553 -0.45 -5.20 -4.47
N LEU A 554 0.52 -5.24 -3.56
CA LEU A 554 0.59 -6.26 -2.55
C LEU A 554 1.40 -5.78 -1.33
N VAL A 555 1.09 -6.37 -0.19
CA VAL A 555 1.85 -6.31 1.06
C VAL A 555 2.07 -7.72 1.59
N VAL A 556 3.00 -7.87 2.54
CA VAL A 556 3.15 -9.12 3.29
C VAL A 556 1.97 -9.32 4.25
N PRO A 557 1.71 -10.56 4.71
CA PRO A 557 0.69 -10.80 5.74
C PRO A 557 0.95 -10.01 7.03
N MET A 558 -0.10 -9.57 7.71
CA MET A 558 0.01 -8.90 9.02
C MET A 558 0.52 -9.83 10.12
N VAL A 559 0.19 -11.12 10.02
CA VAL A 559 0.59 -12.18 10.96
C VAL A 559 1.16 -13.37 10.20
N HIS A 560 2.00 -14.16 10.86
CA HIS A 560 2.71 -15.28 10.21
C HIS A 560 1.77 -16.31 9.58
N ASN A 561 0.62 -16.59 10.21
CA ASN A 561 -0.41 -17.52 9.72
C ASN A 561 -1.52 -16.82 8.91
N GLY A 562 -1.22 -15.67 8.33
CA GLY A 562 -2.17 -14.86 7.57
C GLY A 562 -1.84 -14.74 6.09
N TYR A 563 -2.61 -13.89 5.43
CA TYR A 563 -2.50 -13.56 4.01
C TYR A 563 -2.57 -12.04 3.80
N GLY A 564 -1.75 -11.52 2.87
CA GLY A 564 -2.04 -10.26 2.19
C GLY A 564 -2.92 -10.57 0.98
N PHE A 565 -3.97 -9.81 0.77
CA PHE A 565 -4.93 -10.04 -0.32
C PHE A 565 -5.40 -8.71 -0.91
N PHE A 566 -4.84 -8.36 -2.06
CA PHE A 566 -5.15 -7.13 -2.77
C PHE A 566 -5.78 -7.44 -4.12
N TYR A 567 -6.64 -6.56 -4.60
CA TYR A 567 -7.35 -6.81 -5.85
C TYR A 567 -7.74 -5.51 -6.56
N HIS A 568 -7.89 -5.60 -7.88
CA HIS A 568 -8.57 -4.57 -8.65
C HIS A 568 -9.79 -5.12 -9.40
N ILE A 569 -10.69 -4.21 -9.75
CA ILE A 569 -11.98 -4.51 -10.36
C ILE A 569 -12.11 -3.75 -11.66
N THR A 570 -12.29 -4.45 -12.79
CA THR A 570 -12.63 -3.85 -14.07
C THR A 570 -13.93 -4.43 -14.62
N ASP A 571 -14.40 -3.92 -15.74
CA ASP A 571 -15.72 -4.29 -16.29
C ASP A 571 -15.83 -5.78 -16.60
N ASP A 572 -14.75 -6.39 -17.09
CA ASP A 572 -14.71 -7.74 -17.62
C ASP A 572 -13.91 -8.74 -16.76
N ARG A 573 -13.20 -8.28 -15.72
CA ARG A 573 -12.31 -9.14 -14.93
C ARG A 573 -12.04 -8.62 -13.53
N PHE A 574 -11.52 -9.53 -12.68
CA PHE A 574 -10.95 -9.23 -11.36
C PHE A 574 -9.51 -9.73 -11.33
N ALA A 575 -8.56 -8.90 -10.90
CA ALA A 575 -7.21 -9.37 -10.63
C ALA A 575 -6.97 -9.41 -9.13
N VAL A 576 -6.33 -10.46 -8.67
CA VAL A 576 -6.07 -10.74 -7.25
C VAL A 576 -4.59 -11.02 -7.06
N ALA A 577 -3.97 -10.34 -6.10
CA ALA A 577 -2.64 -10.67 -5.60
C ALA A 577 -2.73 -11.15 -4.15
N CYS A 578 -2.05 -12.23 -3.85
CA CYS A 578 -2.06 -12.84 -2.51
C CYS A 578 -0.66 -13.22 -2.08
N SER A 579 -0.33 -12.92 -0.83
CA SER A 579 0.93 -13.29 -0.18
C SER A 579 0.67 -14.20 1.03
N ALA A 580 1.61 -15.09 1.28
CA ALA A 580 1.64 -15.96 2.45
C ALA A 580 3.08 -16.36 2.77
N TRP A 581 3.39 -16.71 4.01
CA TRP A 581 4.70 -17.20 4.41
C TRP A 581 4.81 -18.71 4.14
N LYS A 582 5.81 -19.13 3.37
CA LYS A 582 6.06 -20.55 3.07
C LYS A 582 6.40 -21.37 4.31
N SER A 583 7.03 -20.74 5.30
CA SER A 583 7.33 -21.36 6.59
C SER A 583 6.11 -21.64 7.46
N CYS A 584 4.94 -21.06 7.13
CA CYS A 584 3.70 -21.38 7.80
C CYS A 584 3.02 -22.59 7.12
N PRO A 585 2.89 -23.74 7.79
CA PRO A 585 2.31 -24.93 7.17
C PRO A 585 0.80 -24.84 6.91
N GLU A 586 0.12 -23.89 7.57
CA GLU A 586 -1.33 -23.72 7.45
C GLU A 586 -1.75 -22.89 6.23
N THR A 587 -0.85 -22.04 5.69
CA THR A 587 -1.19 -21.08 4.65
C THR A 587 -0.67 -21.47 3.28
N ASP A 588 -1.50 -21.22 2.26
CA ASP A 588 -1.15 -21.41 0.85
C ASP A 588 -1.91 -20.37 0.02
N ALA A 589 -1.17 -19.39 -0.48
CA ALA A 589 -1.73 -18.27 -1.24
C ALA A 589 -2.39 -18.73 -2.54
N GLU A 590 -1.81 -19.71 -3.24
CA GLU A 590 -2.37 -20.22 -4.49
C GLU A 590 -3.70 -20.93 -4.27
N LYS A 591 -3.76 -21.82 -3.29
CA LYS A 591 -5.02 -22.50 -2.93
C LYS A 591 -6.12 -21.51 -2.54
N LEU A 592 -5.77 -20.48 -1.77
CA LEU A 592 -6.74 -19.45 -1.38
C LEU A 592 -7.30 -18.72 -2.60
N VAL A 593 -6.44 -18.28 -3.51
CA VAL A 593 -6.85 -17.54 -4.74
C VAL A 593 -7.73 -18.42 -5.62
N LEU A 594 -7.37 -19.68 -5.84
CA LEU A 594 -8.18 -20.60 -6.64
C LEU A 594 -9.56 -20.86 -6.01
N LEU A 595 -9.63 -20.98 -4.68
CA LEU A 595 -10.91 -21.09 -3.97
C LEU A 595 -11.73 -19.79 -4.03
N VAL A 596 -11.11 -18.62 -4.07
CA VAL A 596 -11.80 -17.35 -4.31
C VAL A 596 -12.43 -17.34 -5.70
N PHE A 597 -11.70 -17.77 -6.73
CA PHE A 597 -12.23 -17.83 -8.09
C PHE A 597 -13.38 -18.85 -8.21
N GLN A 598 -13.31 -19.97 -7.52
CA GLN A 598 -14.42 -20.91 -7.42
C GLN A 598 -15.62 -20.27 -6.71
N ALA A 599 -15.38 -19.55 -5.62
CA ALA A 599 -16.44 -18.83 -4.90
C ALA A 599 -17.15 -17.80 -5.79
N PHE A 600 -16.42 -17.12 -6.70
CA PHE A 600 -17.05 -16.21 -7.66
C PHE A 600 -18.08 -16.92 -8.54
N HIS A 601 -17.75 -18.10 -9.05
CA HIS A 601 -18.69 -18.91 -9.83
C HIS A 601 -19.89 -19.38 -9.00
N ASP A 602 -19.63 -19.88 -7.79
CA ASP A 602 -20.69 -20.39 -6.91
C ASP A 602 -21.70 -19.28 -6.53
N MET A 603 -21.20 -18.10 -6.20
CA MET A 603 -22.03 -16.93 -5.86
C MET A 603 -22.87 -16.47 -7.06
N MET A 604 -22.28 -16.44 -8.25
CA MET A 604 -22.99 -16.06 -9.46
C MET A 604 -24.05 -17.11 -9.84
N GLN A 605 -23.77 -18.40 -9.62
CA GLN A 605 -24.73 -19.47 -9.82
C GLN A 605 -25.95 -19.34 -8.90
N LEU A 606 -25.76 -18.99 -7.62
CA LEU A 606 -26.86 -18.71 -6.70
C LEU A 606 -27.79 -17.60 -7.21
N MET A 607 -27.23 -16.59 -7.88
CA MET A 607 -28.00 -15.48 -8.44
C MET A 607 -28.72 -15.84 -9.73
N ASN A 608 -28.33 -16.91 -10.40
CA ASN A 608 -28.98 -17.37 -11.64
C ASN A 608 -30.12 -18.36 -11.37
N THR A 609 -30.02 -19.17 -10.30
CA THR A 609 -31.00 -20.21 -9.96
C THR A 609 -32.28 -19.66 -9.33
N ALA A 610 -32.32 -18.42 -8.85
CA ALA A 610 -33.50 -17.82 -8.24
C ALA A 610 -34.61 -17.42 -9.25
N HIS A 611 -34.41 -17.66 -10.54
CA HIS A 611 -35.37 -17.38 -11.60
C HIS A 611 -36.00 -18.65 -12.21
N LEU A 612 -35.72 -19.81 -11.62
CA LEU A 612 -36.36 -21.09 -11.93
C LEU A 612 -37.32 -21.47 -10.79
#